data_6578c545f25760fead484a77b31728f8
#
_entry.id   6578c545f25760fead484a77b31728f8
#
_cell.length_a   1.000
_cell.length_b   1.000
_cell.length_c   1.000
_cell.angle_alpha   90.00
_cell.angle_beta   90.00
_cell.angle_gamma   90.00
#
_symmetry.space_group_name_H-M   'P 1'
#
loop_
_entity.id
_entity.type
_entity.pdbx_description
1 polymer ?
#
loop_
_entity_poly.entity_id
_entity_poly.type
_entity_poly.pdbx_seq_one_letter_code
_entity_poly.pdbx_strand_id
1 'polypeptide(L)'
;MFAFVGYIVHANGIKFPWAMQMDGTPFPSETNPPALWDAISDDAKWQIFGVIAFLEFWSELSTPNHTHYMRGGKPGDFPDFTSGMDGIPHPVPFNFYDPFKLSKNMSEEKKESRLRAEINNGRAAMLGIFGFLSAQCAEGSVPALTGVVPAYDGEPMAPFVTNYLGEAFNLS
;
A
#
# COMPACT_ATOMS: atom_id res chain seq x y z
N MET A 1 -1.80 7.21 2.11
CA MET A 1 -3.25 7.34 1.77
C MET A 1 -3.89 5.98 1.51
N PHE A 2 -3.33 5.11 0.67
CA PHE A 2 -3.93 3.79 0.36
C PHE A 2 -4.19 2.92 1.59
N ALA A 3 -3.26 2.84 2.54
CA ALA A 3 -3.44 2.07 3.76
C ALA A 3 -4.63 2.58 4.60
N PHE A 4 -4.75 3.90 4.77
CA PHE A 4 -5.84 4.50 5.52
C PHE A 4 -7.20 4.26 4.86
N VAL A 5 -7.31 4.47 3.54
CA VAL A 5 -8.54 4.20 2.78
C VAL A 5 -8.85 2.71 2.77
N GLY A 6 -7.85 1.85 2.54
CA GLY A 6 -8.00 0.40 2.54
C GLY A 6 -8.49 -0.14 3.88
N TYR A 7 -8.01 0.41 4.99
CA TYR A 7 -8.50 0.08 6.31
C TYR A 7 -10.02 0.34 6.43
N ILE A 8 -10.47 1.54 6.05
CA ILE A 8 -11.89 1.92 6.11
C ILE A 8 -12.74 1.05 5.19
N VAL A 9 -12.26 0.77 3.97
CA VAL A 9 -12.97 -0.09 3.00
C VAL A 9 -13.18 -1.49 3.58
N HIS A 10 -12.13 -2.11 4.13
CA HIS A 10 -12.22 -3.45 4.70
C HIS A 10 -13.05 -3.49 5.99
N ALA A 11 -12.92 -2.49 6.85
CA ALA A 11 -13.74 -2.37 8.07
C ALA A 11 -15.24 -2.24 7.77
N ASN A 12 -15.61 -1.76 6.60
CA ASN A 12 -16.99 -1.72 6.12
C ASN A 12 -17.41 -2.98 5.33
N GLY A 13 -16.58 -4.01 5.30
CA GLY A 13 -16.89 -5.27 4.64
C GLY A 13 -16.94 -5.18 3.11
N ILE A 14 -16.41 -4.10 2.53
CA ILE A 14 -16.39 -3.93 1.06
C ILE A 14 -15.28 -4.80 0.49
N LYS A 15 -15.68 -5.76 -0.35
CA LYS A 15 -14.81 -6.76 -0.99
C LYS A 15 -15.14 -6.87 -2.46
N PHE A 16 -14.19 -7.41 -3.22
CA PHE A 16 -14.45 -7.74 -4.61
C PHE A 16 -15.47 -8.88 -4.72
N PRO A 17 -16.34 -8.84 -5.75
CA PRO A 17 -17.41 -9.86 -5.93
C PRO A 17 -16.91 -11.19 -6.49
N TRP A 18 -15.63 -11.30 -6.85
CA TRP A 18 -15.05 -12.52 -7.40
C TRP A 18 -14.23 -13.28 -6.36
N ALA A 19 -13.87 -14.51 -6.67
CA ALA A 19 -13.03 -15.34 -5.81
C ALA A 19 -11.63 -14.75 -5.62
N MET A 20 -11.06 -14.96 -4.44
CA MET A 20 -9.69 -14.52 -4.12
C MET A 20 -8.64 -15.38 -4.83
N GLN A 21 -8.93 -16.68 -4.98
CA GLN A 21 -8.00 -17.64 -5.60
C GLN A 21 -8.61 -18.29 -6.84
N MET A 22 -7.76 -18.87 -7.70
CA MET A 22 -8.21 -19.54 -8.93
C MET A 22 -8.99 -20.82 -8.67
N ASP A 23 -8.89 -21.41 -7.48
CA ASP A 23 -9.65 -22.57 -7.05
C ASP A 23 -11.10 -22.25 -6.65
N GLY A 24 -11.49 -20.98 -6.71
CA GLY A 24 -12.81 -20.51 -6.33
C GLY A 24 -12.95 -20.10 -4.87
N THR A 25 -11.88 -20.13 -4.08
CA THR A 25 -11.89 -19.70 -2.67
C THR A 25 -12.31 -18.23 -2.57
N PRO A 26 -13.39 -17.91 -1.82
CA PRO A 26 -13.87 -16.54 -1.67
C PRO A 26 -12.93 -15.73 -0.75
N PHE A 27 -13.06 -14.40 -0.78
CA PHE A 27 -12.43 -13.55 0.21
C PHE A 27 -12.93 -13.89 1.63
N PRO A 28 -12.06 -13.86 2.66
CA PRO A 28 -12.48 -14.08 4.04
C PRO A 28 -13.59 -13.12 4.44
N SER A 29 -14.52 -13.59 5.28
CA SER A 29 -15.66 -12.78 5.75
C SER A 29 -15.29 -11.77 6.83
N GLU A 30 -14.06 -11.83 7.31
CA GLU A 30 -13.53 -10.94 8.35
C GLU A 30 -13.63 -9.46 7.96
N THR A 31 -14.04 -8.62 8.90
CA THR A 31 -14.18 -7.16 8.74
C THR A 31 -13.16 -6.37 9.57
N ASN A 32 -12.47 -7.03 10.52
CA ASN A 32 -11.34 -6.42 11.22
C ASN A 32 -10.11 -6.45 10.31
N PRO A 33 -9.58 -5.32 9.84
CA PRO A 33 -8.54 -5.31 8.80
C PRO A 33 -7.26 -6.07 9.15
N PRO A 34 -6.68 -6.00 10.38
CA PRO A 34 -5.55 -6.86 10.73
C PRO A 34 -5.89 -8.35 10.72
N ALA A 35 -7.02 -8.74 11.29
CA ALA A 35 -7.47 -10.14 11.28
C ALA A 35 -7.80 -10.62 9.85
N LEU A 36 -8.30 -9.74 8.99
CA LEU A 36 -8.48 -10.04 7.57
C LEU A 36 -7.14 -10.33 6.88
N TRP A 37 -6.09 -9.58 7.21
CA TRP A 37 -4.74 -9.84 6.70
C TRP A 37 -4.24 -11.23 7.14
N ASP A 38 -4.47 -11.61 8.40
CA ASP A 38 -4.08 -12.93 8.91
C ASP A 38 -4.82 -14.06 8.19
N ALA A 39 -6.08 -13.85 7.84
CA ALA A 39 -6.91 -14.81 7.13
C ALA A 39 -6.57 -15.00 5.64
N ILE A 40 -5.74 -14.12 5.06
CA ILE A 40 -5.27 -14.26 3.67
C ILE A 40 -4.17 -15.33 3.61
N SER A 41 -4.18 -16.15 2.56
CA SER A 41 -3.15 -17.17 2.33
C SER A 41 -1.76 -16.55 2.15
N ASP A 42 -0.73 -17.25 2.58
CA ASP A 42 0.67 -16.79 2.47
C ASP A 42 1.08 -16.59 1.01
N ASP A 43 0.59 -17.42 0.09
CA ASP A 43 0.84 -17.24 -1.35
C ASP A 43 0.31 -15.89 -1.87
N ALA A 44 -0.87 -15.46 -1.41
CA ALA A 44 -1.41 -14.16 -1.76
C ALA A 44 -0.59 -13.02 -1.14
N LYS A 45 -0.11 -13.17 0.10
CA LYS A 45 0.79 -12.20 0.74
C LYS A 45 2.11 -12.07 -0.02
N TRP A 46 2.71 -13.18 -0.46
CA TRP A 46 3.92 -13.15 -1.27
C TRP A 46 3.72 -12.46 -2.62
N GLN A 47 2.56 -12.64 -3.26
CA GLN A 47 2.23 -11.91 -4.50
C GLN A 47 2.15 -10.39 -4.25
N ILE A 48 1.51 -9.97 -3.15
CA ILE A 48 1.44 -8.56 -2.76
C ILE A 48 2.84 -7.99 -2.54
N PHE A 49 3.69 -8.67 -1.76
CA PHE A 49 5.08 -8.25 -1.54
C PHE A 49 5.90 -8.23 -2.83
N GLY A 50 5.68 -9.19 -3.73
CA GLY A 50 6.35 -9.23 -5.03
C GLY A 50 6.03 -8.01 -5.89
N VAL A 51 4.74 -7.61 -5.95
CA VAL A 51 4.32 -6.41 -6.68
C VAL A 51 4.90 -5.15 -6.04
N ILE A 52 4.86 -5.03 -4.71
CA ILE A 52 5.44 -3.88 -4.00
C ILE A 52 6.95 -3.82 -4.24
N ALA A 53 7.67 -4.92 -4.09
CA ALA A 53 9.11 -4.99 -4.33
C ALA A 53 9.48 -4.59 -5.78
N PHE A 54 8.69 -5.03 -6.75
CA PHE A 54 8.86 -4.62 -8.15
C PHE A 54 8.70 -3.10 -8.32
N LEU A 55 7.65 -2.50 -7.76
CA LEU A 55 7.41 -1.07 -7.86
C LEU A 55 8.47 -0.24 -7.13
N GLU A 56 8.90 -0.67 -5.95
CA GLU A 56 9.97 -0.02 -5.19
C GLU A 56 11.30 -0.10 -5.95
N PHE A 57 11.65 -1.29 -6.46
CA PHE A 57 12.85 -1.44 -7.29
C PHE A 57 12.80 -0.57 -8.54
N TRP A 58 11.63 -0.51 -9.20
CA TRP A 58 11.44 0.34 -10.38
C TRP A 58 11.63 1.82 -10.06
N SER A 59 11.14 2.28 -8.90
CA SER A 59 11.28 3.67 -8.47
C SER A 59 12.73 4.11 -8.24
N GLU A 60 13.61 3.14 -7.93
CA GLU A 60 15.05 3.40 -7.73
C GLU A 60 15.88 3.41 -9.04
N LEU A 61 15.27 3.04 -10.18
CA LEU A 61 15.98 3.00 -11.45
C LEU A 61 16.29 4.41 -11.97
N SER A 62 17.53 4.59 -12.41
CA SER A 62 17.92 5.74 -13.22
C SER A 62 17.91 5.35 -14.68
N THR A 63 17.16 6.07 -15.49
CA THR A 63 17.06 5.85 -16.93
C THR A 63 17.50 7.09 -17.69
N PRO A 64 17.71 7.02 -19.00
CA PRO A 64 18.07 8.21 -19.78
C PRO A 64 17.09 9.39 -19.62
N ASN A 65 15.82 9.08 -19.37
CA ASN A 65 14.75 10.07 -19.23
C ASN A 65 14.34 10.35 -17.78
N HIS A 66 14.94 9.63 -16.81
CA HIS A 66 14.63 9.78 -15.39
C HIS A 66 15.91 9.73 -14.56
N THR A 67 16.18 10.82 -13.84
CA THR A 67 17.31 10.92 -12.92
C THR A 67 16.82 10.65 -11.51
N HIS A 68 17.45 9.70 -10.83
CA HIS A 68 17.14 9.37 -9.44
C HIS A 68 17.29 10.60 -8.53
N TYR A 69 16.37 10.77 -7.56
CA TYR A 69 16.35 11.96 -6.69
C TYR A 69 17.65 12.20 -5.91
N MET A 70 18.35 11.14 -5.51
CA MET A 70 19.67 11.24 -4.84
C MET A 70 20.79 11.72 -5.78
N ARG A 71 20.55 11.75 -7.08
CA ARG A 71 21.49 12.21 -8.11
C ARG A 71 21.07 13.53 -8.74
N GLY A 72 20.18 14.28 -8.07
CA GLY A 72 19.70 15.57 -8.53
C GLY A 72 18.38 15.55 -9.27
N GLY A 73 17.70 14.41 -9.30
CA GLY A 73 16.34 14.28 -9.81
C GLY A 73 15.30 14.89 -8.86
N LYS A 74 14.06 14.96 -9.31
CA LYS A 74 12.96 15.51 -8.52
C LYS A 74 12.43 14.45 -7.55
N PRO A 75 12.35 14.73 -6.22
CA PRO A 75 11.73 13.81 -5.27
C PRO A 75 10.27 13.53 -5.63
N GLY A 76 9.88 12.26 -5.56
CA GLY A 76 8.52 11.82 -5.87
C GLY A 76 8.22 11.65 -7.37
N ASP A 77 9.22 11.84 -8.24
CA ASP A 77 9.12 11.49 -9.65
C ASP A 77 9.30 9.99 -9.82
N PHE A 78 8.38 9.35 -10.51
CA PHE A 78 8.37 7.90 -10.73
C PHE A 78 8.75 7.60 -12.20
N PRO A 79 9.71 6.69 -12.46
CA PRO A 79 10.13 6.37 -13.82
C PRO A 79 8.97 5.87 -14.67
N ASP A 80 8.89 6.38 -15.88
CA ASP A 80 7.87 6.03 -16.85
C ASP A 80 8.06 4.58 -17.34
N PHE A 81 7.00 3.79 -17.38
CA PHE A 81 7.06 2.44 -17.94
C PHE A 81 7.12 2.43 -19.47
N THR A 82 6.62 3.45 -20.13
CA THR A 82 6.45 3.50 -21.59
C THR A 82 7.49 4.32 -22.32
N SER A 83 8.24 5.17 -21.62
CA SER A 83 9.25 6.03 -22.24
C SER A 83 10.63 5.81 -21.64
N GLY A 84 11.62 5.44 -22.48
CA GLY A 84 13.03 5.38 -22.09
C GLY A 84 13.49 4.09 -21.41
N MET A 85 12.66 3.07 -21.40
CA MET A 85 12.98 1.73 -20.91
C MET A 85 13.05 0.70 -22.04
N ASP A 86 13.40 1.14 -23.26
CA ASP A 86 13.57 0.26 -24.41
C ASP A 86 14.59 -0.84 -24.08
N GLY A 87 14.12 -2.08 -24.02
CA GLY A 87 14.94 -3.25 -23.75
C GLY A 87 14.86 -3.81 -22.32
N ILE A 88 14.20 -3.16 -21.37
CA ILE A 88 13.92 -3.75 -20.06
C ILE A 88 12.55 -4.43 -20.10
N PRO A 89 12.48 -5.77 -20.01
CA PRO A 89 11.22 -6.49 -19.95
C PRO A 89 10.42 -6.09 -18.70
N HIS A 90 9.18 -5.65 -18.87
CA HIS A 90 8.27 -5.37 -17.75
C HIS A 90 6.83 -5.73 -18.12
N PRO A 91 6.01 -6.20 -17.15
CA PRO A 91 4.66 -6.65 -17.40
C PRO A 91 3.64 -5.50 -17.52
N VAL A 92 4.06 -4.25 -17.32
CA VAL A 92 3.16 -3.11 -17.21
C VAL A 92 2.98 -2.42 -18.57
N PRO A 93 1.76 -2.43 -19.15
CA PRO A 93 1.52 -1.90 -20.49
C PRO A 93 1.28 -0.38 -20.55
N PHE A 94 1.11 0.28 -19.39
CA PHE A 94 0.79 1.71 -19.28
C PHE A 94 1.40 2.33 -18.03
N ASN A 95 1.52 3.65 -18.03
CA ASN A 95 2.02 4.37 -16.85
C ASN A 95 0.99 4.41 -15.73
N PHE A 96 1.43 4.17 -14.49
CA PHE A 96 0.57 4.30 -13.31
C PHE A 96 0.35 5.77 -12.91
N TYR A 97 1.35 6.62 -13.18
CA TYR A 97 1.18 8.05 -12.95
C TYR A 97 0.50 8.71 -14.16
N ASP A 98 -0.62 9.35 -13.91
CA ASP A 98 -1.41 10.10 -14.89
C ASP A 98 -1.67 9.35 -16.23
N PRO A 99 -2.24 8.12 -16.19
CA PRO A 99 -2.46 7.32 -17.41
C PRO A 99 -3.38 8.03 -18.42
N PHE A 100 -4.24 8.92 -17.95
CA PHE A 100 -5.15 9.72 -18.79
C PHE A 100 -4.60 11.10 -19.18
N LYS A 101 -3.35 11.42 -18.80
CA LYS A 101 -2.67 12.69 -19.09
C LYS A 101 -3.44 13.94 -18.64
N LEU A 102 -4.14 13.85 -17.52
CA LEU A 102 -4.95 14.94 -16.96
C LEU A 102 -4.12 16.13 -16.44
N SER A 103 -2.86 15.86 -16.05
CA SER A 103 -1.95 16.89 -15.53
C SER A 103 -1.13 17.59 -16.61
N LYS A 104 -1.17 17.11 -17.86
CA LYS A 104 -0.33 17.63 -18.95
C LYS A 104 -0.51 19.12 -19.23
N ASN A 105 -1.76 19.62 -19.16
CA ASN A 105 -2.12 21.00 -19.47
C ASN A 105 -2.36 21.86 -18.22
N MET A 106 -1.86 21.44 -17.06
CA MET A 106 -2.06 22.14 -15.81
C MET A 106 -1.01 23.23 -15.62
N SER A 107 -1.41 24.42 -15.12
CA SER A 107 -0.46 25.47 -14.76
C SER A 107 0.47 25.03 -13.61
N GLU A 108 1.68 25.57 -13.56
CA GLU A 108 2.66 25.23 -12.53
C GLU A 108 2.15 25.56 -11.11
N GLU A 109 1.47 26.68 -10.92
CA GLU A 109 0.84 27.03 -9.64
C GLU A 109 -0.16 25.95 -9.16
N LYS A 110 -0.95 25.42 -10.09
CA LYS A 110 -1.94 24.39 -9.80
C LYS A 110 -1.27 23.05 -9.50
N LYS A 111 -0.17 22.71 -10.18
CA LYS A 111 0.63 21.53 -9.87
C LYS A 111 1.24 21.62 -8.47
N GLU A 112 1.80 22.77 -8.11
CA GLU A 112 2.38 23.02 -6.79
C GLU A 112 1.33 22.94 -5.68
N SER A 113 0.15 23.55 -5.89
CA SER A 113 -0.96 23.46 -4.94
C SER A 113 -1.41 22.01 -4.71
N ARG A 114 -1.52 21.22 -5.79
CA ARG A 114 -1.88 19.79 -5.69
C ARG A 114 -0.81 18.96 -4.99
N LEU A 115 0.46 19.22 -5.24
CA LEU A 115 1.57 18.57 -4.55
C LEU A 115 1.52 18.84 -3.03
N ARG A 116 1.27 20.08 -2.63
CA ARG A 116 1.07 20.41 -1.21
C ARG A 116 -0.13 19.67 -0.60
N ALA A 117 -1.25 19.60 -1.33
CA ALA A 117 -2.44 18.88 -0.89
C ALA A 117 -2.14 17.37 -0.75
N GLU A 118 -1.40 16.76 -1.69
CA GLU A 118 -0.98 15.37 -1.66
C GLU A 118 -0.13 15.07 -0.41
N ILE A 119 0.88 15.90 -0.14
CA ILE A 119 1.75 15.75 1.03
C ILE A 119 0.95 15.86 2.33
N ASN A 120 0.07 16.85 2.44
CA ASN A 120 -0.73 17.06 3.65
C ASN A 120 -1.75 15.92 3.86
N ASN A 121 -2.40 15.45 2.80
CA ASN A 121 -3.29 14.31 2.87
C ASN A 121 -2.53 13.02 3.22
N GLY A 122 -1.31 12.85 2.71
CA GLY A 122 -0.44 11.74 3.09
C GLY A 122 -0.09 11.76 4.57
N ARG A 123 0.29 12.92 5.12
CA ARG A 123 0.58 13.10 6.56
C ARG A 123 -0.64 12.83 7.43
N ALA A 124 -1.80 13.37 7.06
CA ALA A 124 -3.05 13.13 7.78
C ALA A 124 -3.44 11.63 7.75
N ALA A 125 -3.25 10.96 6.63
CA ALA A 125 -3.51 9.53 6.51
C ALA A 125 -2.56 8.67 7.35
N MET A 126 -1.29 9.06 7.49
CA MET A 126 -0.34 8.37 8.39
C MET A 126 -0.78 8.48 9.85
N LEU A 127 -1.20 9.67 10.29
CA LEU A 127 -1.77 9.86 11.64
C LEU A 127 -3.06 9.07 11.82
N GLY A 128 -3.93 9.04 10.82
CA GLY A 128 -5.19 8.30 10.86
C GLY A 128 -5.00 6.80 10.99
N ILE A 129 -4.12 6.19 10.18
CA ILE A 129 -3.86 4.74 10.26
C ILE A 129 -3.17 4.37 11.59
N PHE A 130 -2.25 5.20 12.06
CA PHE A 130 -1.64 5.01 13.38
C PHE A 130 -2.69 5.07 14.50
N GLY A 131 -3.65 6.00 14.41
CA GLY A 131 -4.77 6.10 15.35
C GLY A 131 -5.64 4.83 15.37
N PHE A 132 -5.97 4.26 14.21
CA PHE A 132 -6.72 3.01 14.11
C PHE A 132 -5.97 1.84 14.75
N LEU A 133 -4.69 1.66 14.40
CA LEU A 133 -3.87 0.59 14.96
C LEU A 133 -3.69 0.74 16.47
N SER A 134 -3.47 1.97 16.96
CA SER A 134 -3.36 2.23 18.39
C SER A 134 -4.66 1.87 19.13
N ALA A 135 -5.82 2.25 18.58
CA ALA A 135 -7.12 1.93 19.17
C ALA A 135 -7.39 0.43 19.20
N GLN A 136 -6.90 -0.32 18.22
CA GLN A 136 -7.05 -1.79 18.15
C GLN A 136 -6.18 -2.52 19.17
N CYS A 137 -4.92 -2.08 19.33
CA CYS A 137 -3.95 -2.76 20.18
C CYS A 137 -4.02 -2.34 21.65
N ALA A 138 -4.51 -1.11 21.92
CA ALA A 138 -4.60 -0.55 23.26
C ALA A 138 -5.96 0.13 23.44
N GLU A 139 -6.88 -0.58 24.09
CA GLU A 139 -8.22 -0.06 24.35
C GLU A 139 -8.15 1.29 25.10
N GLY A 140 -8.94 2.25 24.64
CA GLY A 140 -8.98 3.59 25.22
C GLY A 140 -7.82 4.53 24.83
N SER A 141 -6.83 4.09 24.05
CA SER A 141 -5.72 4.94 23.58
C SER A 141 -6.21 6.09 22.70
N VAL A 142 -7.27 5.87 21.95
CA VAL A 142 -7.95 6.88 21.14
C VAL A 142 -9.43 6.95 21.54
N PRO A 143 -9.81 7.83 22.46
CA PRO A 143 -11.17 7.86 23.01
C PRO A 143 -12.28 8.01 21.96
N ALA A 144 -12.01 8.74 20.88
CA ALA A 144 -12.97 8.94 19.80
C ALA A 144 -13.27 7.67 18.97
N LEU A 145 -12.44 6.65 19.08
CA LEU A 145 -12.56 5.37 18.36
C LEU A 145 -13.04 4.23 19.26
N THR A 146 -13.24 4.49 20.56
CA THR A 146 -13.72 3.48 21.50
C THR A 146 -15.09 2.96 21.08
N GLY A 147 -15.22 1.64 20.92
CA GLY A 147 -16.44 0.98 20.48
C GLY A 147 -16.73 1.08 18.96
N VAL A 148 -15.90 1.79 18.20
CA VAL A 148 -16.01 1.87 16.74
C VAL A 148 -15.02 0.90 16.06
N VAL A 149 -13.81 0.84 16.60
CA VAL A 149 -12.75 -0.02 16.09
C VAL A 149 -12.69 -1.29 16.93
N PRO A 150 -12.81 -2.48 16.33
CA PRO A 150 -12.73 -3.75 17.07
C PRO A 150 -11.31 -3.97 17.62
N ALA A 151 -11.20 -4.54 18.80
CA ALA A 151 -9.91 -4.92 19.36
C ALA A 151 -9.22 -6.00 18.52
N TYR A 152 -7.91 -6.00 18.54
CA TYR A 152 -7.07 -6.99 17.88
C TYR A 152 -5.93 -7.40 18.80
N ASP A 153 -5.83 -8.69 19.09
CA ASP A 153 -4.87 -9.29 20.02
C ASP A 153 -3.63 -9.87 19.37
N GLY A 154 -3.60 -9.88 18.02
CA GLY A 154 -2.45 -10.31 17.25
C GLY A 154 -1.36 -9.23 17.13
N GLU A 155 -0.32 -9.52 16.38
CA GLU A 155 0.78 -8.59 16.12
C GLU A 155 0.52 -7.80 14.81
N PRO A 156 0.08 -6.54 14.89
CA PRO A 156 -0.42 -5.80 13.72
C PRO A 156 0.65 -5.49 12.66
N MET A 157 1.93 -5.63 13.01
CA MET A 157 3.05 -5.39 12.11
C MET A 157 3.70 -6.67 11.58
N ALA A 158 3.24 -7.85 12.04
CA ALA A 158 3.72 -9.12 11.54
C ALA A 158 3.10 -9.43 10.17
N PRO A 159 3.89 -9.68 9.13
CA PRO A 159 3.34 -10.02 7.82
C PRO A 159 2.76 -11.44 7.76
N PHE A 160 3.26 -12.36 8.61
CA PHE A 160 2.83 -13.75 8.67
C PHE A 160 2.43 -14.12 10.10
N VAL A 161 1.34 -14.88 10.23
CA VAL A 161 0.77 -15.29 11.54
C VAL A 161 1.64 -16.33 12.23
N THR A 162 2.27 -17.20 11.46
CA THR A 162 3.20 -18.22 11.97
C THR A 162 4.59 -17.63 12.13
N ASN A 163 5.32 -18.11 13.13
CA ASN A 163 6.75 -17.81 13.38
C ASN A 163 7.64 -18.28 12.22
N TYR A 164 7.33 -17.85 11.01
CA TYR A 164 8.01 -18.27 9.80
C TYR A 164 9.53 -18.07 9.90
N LEU A 165 9.94 -16.96 10.50
CA LEU A 165 11.36 -16.70 10.76
C LEU A 165 11.88 -17.52 11.95
N GLY A 166 11.07 -17.74 12.98
CA GLY A 166 11.43 -18.55 14.14
C GLY A 166 11.65 -20.02 13.76
N GLU A 167 10.77 -20.58 12.95
CA GLU A 167 10.92 -21.95 12.43
C GLU A 167 12.06 -22.06 11.41
N ALA A 168 12.19 -21.09 10.49
CA ALA A 168 13.23 -21.10 9.46
C ALA A 168 14.65 -20.95 10.03
N PHE A 169 14.80 -20.22 11.13
CA PHE A 169 16.09 -20.00 11.79
C PHE A 169 16.27 -20.75 13.11
N ASN A 170 15.31 -21.61 13.48
CA ASN A 170 15.36 -22.40 14.72
C ASN A 170 15.64 -21.55 15.97
N LEU A 171 15.07 -20.35 16.01
CA LEU A 171 15.16 -19.40 17.11
C LEU A 171 14.07 -19.76 18.16
N SER A 172 14.25 -20.87 18.82
CA SER A 172 13.41 -21.27 19.96
C SER A 172 14.02 -20.82 21.28
#